data_035868f90d1a901a2ca1edc83654e2c8
#
_entry.id   035868f90d1a901a2ca1edc83654e2c8
#
_cell.length_a   1.000
_cell.length_b   1.000
_cell.length_c   1.000
_cell.angle_alpha   90.00
_cell.angle_beta   90.00
_cell.angle_gamma   90.00
#
_symmetry.space_group_name_H-M   'P 1'
#
loop_
_entity.id
_entity.type
_entity.pdbx_description
1 polymer ?
#
loop_
_entity_poly.entity_id
_entity_poly.type
_entity_poly.pdbx_seq_one_letter_code
_entity_poly.pdbx_strand_id
1 'polypeptide(L)'
;MSKLIKSGEEARKALEVGVNTLADTVKVTLGPKGRNVVLDKKFGAPLITNDGVTIAKEIELDDPFENMGAQLVREVSTKTNDVAGDGTTTATLLAQAMVREGLKNLAAGANPVVMKKGMAKAVETAVSAIKANSQKVNGTDDIARVGTVSSGDEFIGKLIAEAMEKVSADGVITIEESKTAETYSEVVEGMMFDRGYITPYMATDMETVSYTHLRAHETLSDL
;
A
#
# COMPACT_ATOMS: atom_id res chain seq x y z
N MET A 1 1.84 13.00 -32.06
CA MET A 1 2.90 13.47 -31.16
C MET A 1 4.20 12.75 -31.48
N SER A 2 5.31 13.45 -31.63
CA SER A 2 6.65 12.85 -31.78
C SER A 2 7.05 12.16 -30.48
N LYS A 3 7.69 10.99 -30.59
CA LYS A 3 8.23 10.28 -29.41
C LYS A 3 9.67 10.71 -29.20
N LEU A 4 10.01 11.05 -27.95
CA LEU A 4 11.40 11.26 -27.54
C LEU A 4 12.02 9.89 -27.23
N ILE A 5 13.25 9.66 -27.68
CA ILE A 5 13.95 8.40 -27.48
C ILE A 5 15.30 8.70 -26.86
N LYS A 6 15.58 8.07 -25.70
CA LYS A 6 16.93 8.00 -25.10
C LYS A 6 17.39 6.55 -25.07
N SER A 7 18.70 6.32 -25.18
CA SER A 7 19.27 4.97 -25.20
C SER A 7 20.60 4.94 -24.43
N GLY A 8 21.08 3.74 -24.16
CA GLY A 8 22.38 3.53 -23.54
C GLY A 8 22.47 4.06 -22.11
N GLU A 9 23.61 4.67 -21.79
CA GLU A 9 23.93 5.16 -20.44
C GLU A 9 23.07 6.35 -20.03
N GLU A 10 22.76 7.25 -20.96
CA GLU A 10 21.93 8.42 -20.68
C GLU A 10 20.51 8.03 -20.23
N ALA A 11 19.91 7.03 -20.89
CA ALA A 11 18.61 6.51 -20.50
C ALA A 11 18.64 5.88 -19.11
N ARG A 12 19.69 5.07 -18.81
CA ARG A 12 19.86 4.44 -17.50
C ARG A 12 20.02 5.47 -16.38
N LYS A 13 20.83 6.52 -16.60
CA LYS A 13 21.00 7.60 -15.62
C LYS A 13 19.70 8.34 -15.32
N ALA A 14 18.93 8.68 -16.35
CA ALA A 14 17.65 9.35 -16.14
C ALA A 14 16.68 8.47 -15.32
N LEU A 15 16.58 7.18 -15.66
CA LEU A 15 15.79 6.24 -14.88
C LEU A 15 16.28 6.11 -13.43
N GLU A 16 17.60 6.05 -13.21
CA GLU A 16 18.19 5.96 -11.87
C GLU A 16 17.88 7.19 -11.03
N VAL A 17 17.93 8.40 -11.61
CA VAL A 17 17.53 9.63 -10.92
C VAL A 17 16.09 9.53 -10.44
N GLY A 18 15.17 9.12 -11.31
CA GLY A 18 13.77 8.95 -10.94
C GLY A 18 13.54 7.93 -9.83
N VAL A 19 14.20 6.77 -9.92
CA VAL A 19 14.18 5.74 -8.88
C VAL A 19 14.67 6.30 -7.54
N ASN A 20 15.81 7.01 -7.55
CA ASN A 20 16.40 7.57 -6.34
C ASN A 20 15.52 8.67 -5.75
N THR A 21 14.99 9.58 -6.55
CA THR A 21 14.16 10.67 -6.08
C THR A 21 12.93 10.17 -5.34
N LEU A 22 12.20 9.20 -5.93
CA LEU A 22 11.04 8.62 -5.26
C LEU A 22 11.44 7.84 -4.00
N ALA A 23 12.42 6.95 -4.10
CA ALA A 23 12.79 6.10 -2.98
C ALA A 23 13.39 6.91 -1.81
N ASP A 24 14.20 7.94 -2.07
CA ASP A 24 14.77 8.79 -1.03
C ASP A 24 13.69 9.63 -0.33
N THR A 25 12.62 10.02 -1.03
CA THR A 25 11.47 10.69 -0.43
C THR A 25 10.69 9.75 0.49
N VAL A 26 10.40 8.54 0.04
CA VAL A 26 9.68 7.53 0.84
C VAL A 26 10.51 7.05 2.02
N LYS A 27 11.81 6.88 1.87
CA LYS A 27 12.76 6.38 2.86
C LYS A 27 12.78 7.15 4.17
N VAL A 28 12.47 8.44 4.16
CA VAL A 28 12.47 9.28 5.38
C VAL A 28 11.42 8.85 6.39
N THR A 29 10.43 8.07 5.98
CA THR A 29 9.35 7.54 6.82
C THR A 29 9.70 6.23 7.52
N LEU A 30 10.85 5.61 7.19
CA LEU A 30 11.20 4.27 7.65
C LEU A 30 11.62 4.22 9.11
N GLY A 31 11.07 3.24 9.84
CA GLY A 31 11.52 2.83 11.17
C GLY A 31 11.12 3.79 12.30
N PRO A 32 11.61 3.55 13.53
CA PRO A 32 11.18 4.27 14.73
C PRO A 32 11.56 5.76 14.76
N LYS A 33 12.49 6.17 13.90
CA LYS A 33 12.86 7.58 13.68
C LYS A 33 12.25 8.14 12.40
N GLY A 34 11.32 7.43 11.80
CA GLY A 34 10.60 7.85 10.60
C GLY A 34 9.90 9.19 10.82
N ARG A 35 9.84 9.98 9.76
CA ARG A 35 9.22 11.31 9.74
C ARG A 35 8.07 11.34 8.77
N ASN A 36 7.13 12.23 9.01
CA ASN A 36 6.07 12.49 8.06
C ASN A 36 6.59 13.28 6.87
N VAL A 37 5.98 13.05 5.72
CA VAL A 37 6.16 13.83 4.50
C VAL A 37 4.93 14.71 4.33
N VAL A 38 5.13 15.95 3.91
CA VAL A 38 4.06 16.88 3.58
C VAL A 38 3.92 16.91 2.05
N LEU A 39 2.76 16.52 1.57
CA LEU A 39 2.44 16.48 0.15
C LEU A 39 1.53 17.65 -0.20
N ASP A 40 1.91 18.42 -1.22
CA ASP A 40 1.07 19.48 -1.75
C ASP A 40 -0.15 18.89 -2.47
N LYS A 41 -1.29 19.48 -2.24
CA LYS A 41 -2.55 19.13 -2.92
C LYS A 41 -3.00 20.31 -3.77
N LYS A 42 -3.31 20.06 -5.04
CA LYS A 42 -3.86 21.09 -5.95
C LYS A 42 -5.15 21.73 -5.42
N PHE A 43 -5.90 20.98 -4.61
CA PHE A 43 -7.13 21.43 -3.96
C PHE A 43 -7.15 20.94 -2.50
N GLY A 44 -7.41 21.85 -1.56
CA GLY A 44 -7.50 21.54 -0.14
C GLY A 44 -6.20 21.77 0.63
N ALA A 45 -6.15 21.26 1.86
CA ALA A 45 -4.98 21.36 2.71
C ALA A 45 -3.88 20.36 2.29
N PRO A 46 -2.58 20.67 2.52
CA PRO A 46 -1.51 19.72 2.32
C PRO A 46 -1.73 18.43 3.11
N LEU A 47 -1.43 17.29 2.50
CA LEU A 47 -1.53 15.99 3.15
C LEU A 47 -0.24 15.68 3.91
N ILE A 48 -0.36 15.42 5.21
CA ILE A 48 0.74 14.98 6.06
C ILE A 48 0.60 13.46 6.24
N THR A 49 1.59 12.69 5.78
CA THR A 49 1.54 11.23 5.85
C THR A 49 2.93 10.62 6.02
N ASN A 50 2.97 9.42 6.57
CA ASN A 50 4.15 8.55 6.63
C ASN A 50 3.95 7.25 5.83
N ASP A 51 2.81 7.09 5.17
CA ASP A 51 2.53 5.92 4.36
C ASP A 51 3.29 5.96 3.03
N GLY A 52 4.11 4.93 2.82
CA GLY A 52 4.99 4.83 1.66
C GLY A 52 4.27 4.77 0.33
N VAL A 53 3.12 4.07 0.24
CA VAL A 53 2.38 3.96 -1.02
C VAL A 53 1.67 5.26 -1.36
N THR A 54 1.12 5.96 -0.38
CA THR A 54 0.49 7.27 -0.58
C THR A 54 1.51 8.29 -1.08
N ILE A 55 2.70 8.34 -0.47
CA ILE A 55 3.78 9.22 -0.91
C ILE A 55 4.21 8.85 -2.34
N ALA A 56 4.43 7.56 -2.62
CA ALA A 56 4.89 7.11 -3.92
C ALA A 56 3.90 7.43 -5.05
N LYS A 57 2.59 7.44 -4.78
CA LYS A 57 1.54 7.78 -5.76
C LYS A 57 1.51 9.24 -6.14
N GLU A 58 1.88 10.15 -5.22
CA GLU A 58 1.83 11.60 -5.43
C GLU A 58 3.11 12.17 -6.09
N ILE A 59 4.21 11.40 -6.14
CA ILE A 59 5.46 11.88 -6.72
C ILE A 59 5.39 11.84 -8.25
N GLU A 60 5.50 13.02 -8.86
CA GLU A 60 5.66 13.21 -10.29
C GLU A 60 6.87 14.11 -10.55
N LEU A 61 7.66 13.77 -11.57
CA LEU A 61 8.87 14.50 -11.96
C LEU A 61 8.67 15.18 -13.30
N ASP A 62 9.29 16.35 -13.47
CA ASP A 62 9.15 17.18 -14.68
C ASP A 62 9.79 16.52 -15.91
N ASP A 63 10.96 15.85 -15.75
CA ASP A 63 11.58 15.12 -16.85
C ASP A 63 10.85 13.79 -17.08
N PRO A 64 10.31 13.56 -18.29
CA PRO A 64 9.54 12.34 -18.59
C PRO A 64 10.34 11.04 -18.41
N PHE A 65 11.66 11.06 -18.64
CA PHE A 65 12.50 9.88 -18.50
C PHE A 65 12.81 9.59 -17.03
N GLU A 66 13.03 10.61 -16.23
CA GLU A 66 13.15 10.45 -14.77
C GLU A 66 11.82 10.00 -14.17
N ASN A 67 10.71 10.59 -14.62
CA ASN A 67 9.39 10.19 -14.18
C ASN A 67 9.06 8.71 -14.48
N MET A 68 9.54 8.16 -15.63
CA MET A 68 9.43 6.72 -15.88
C MET A 68 10.16 5.89 -14.83
N GLY A 69 11.34 6.32 -14.37
CA GLY A 69 12.06 5.67 -13.28
C GLY A 69 11.27 5.68 -11.97
N ALA A 70 10.69 6.82 -11.61
CA ALA A 70 9.81 6.95 -10.45
C ALA A 70 8.57 6.04 -10.57
N GLN A 71 7.92 6.00 -11.74
CA GLN A 71 6.77 5.14 -11.99
C GLN A 71 7.06 3.65 -11.79
N LEU A 72 8.24 3.16 -12.20
CA LEU A 72 8.63 1.77 -11.98
C LEU A 72 8.71 1.40 -10.50
N VAL A 73 9.23 2.30 -9.66
CA VAL A 73 9.30 2.08 -8.22
C VAL A 73 7.94 2.30 -7.55
N ARG A 74 7.13 3.24 -8.05
CA ARG A 74 5.73 3.39 -7.62
C ARG A 74 4.95 2.09 -7.79
N GLU A 75 5.15 1.39 -8.92
CA GLU A 75 4.51 0.09 -9.16
C GLU A 75 4.90 -0.96 -8.14
N VAL A 76 6.17 -0.99 -7.71
CA VAL A 76 6.64 -1.89 -6.63
C VAL A 76 5.90 -1.60 -5.33
N SER A 77 5.79 -0.33 -4.94
CA SER A 77 5.07 0.09 -3.75
C SER A 77 3.58 -0.31 -3.81
N THR A 78 2.92 -0.03 -4.93
CA THR A 78 1.50 -0.35 -5.14
C THR A 78 1.24 -1.86 -5.09
N LYS A 79 2.03 -2.66 -5.80
CA LYS A 79 1.89 -4.12 -5.77
C LYS A 79 2.12 -4.72 -4.39
N THR A 80 3.06 -4.16 -3.62
CA THR A 80 3.28 -4.60 -2.23
C THR A 80 2.07 -4.29 -1.37
N ASN A 81 1.48 -3.11 -1.53
CA ASN A 81 0.25 -2.73 -0.83
C ASN A 81 -0.92 -3.66 -1.17
N ASP A 82 -1.11 -3.96 -2.46
CA ASP A 82 -2.22 -4.79 -2.93
C ASP A 82 -2.14 -6.24 -2.42
N VAL A 83 -0.92 -6.76 -2.21
CA VAL A 83 -0.69 -8.14 -1.78
C VAL A 83 -0.62 -8.28 -0.27
N ALA A 84 0.01 -7.33 0.42
CA ALA A 84 0.34 -7.45 1.85
C ALA A 84 -0.27 -6.36 2.73
N GLY A 85 -0.70 -5.23 2.16
CA GLY A 85 -1.23 -4.09 2.90
C GLY A 85 -0.19 -3.32 3.72
N ASP A 86 1.05 -3.80 3.80
CA ASP A 86 2.14 -3.21 4.57
C ASP A 86 3.50 -3.47 3.90
N GLY A 87 4.56 -2.82 4.42
CA GLY A 87 5.93 -2.99 3.92
C GLY A 87 6.25 -2.22 2.64
N THR A 88 5.42 -1.28 2.23
CA THR A 88 5.57 -0.51 0.99
C THR A 88 6.86 0.32 0.96
N THR A 89 7.22 0.96 2.07
CA THR A 89 8.48 1.69 2.24
C THR A 89 9.69 0.78 2.12
N THR A 90 9.65 -0.38 2.78
CA THR A 90 10.74 -1.38 2.72
C THR A 90 10.92 -1.93 1.31
N ALA A 91 9.84 -2.26 0.62
CA ALA A 91 9.88 -2.75 -0.76
C ALA A 91 10.47 -1.70 -1.72
N THR A 92 10.08 -0.44 -1.57
CA THR A 92 10.61 0.70 -2.33
C THR A 92 12.11 0.85 -2.13
N LEU A 93 12.58 0.77 -0.89
CA LEU A 93 14.01 0.88 -0.54
C LEU A 93 14.82 -0.30 -1.08
N LEU A 94 14.28 -1.52 -1.00
CA LEU A 94 14.92 -2.71 -1.57
C LEU A 94 15.01 -2.61 -3.09
N ALA A 95 13.96 -2.13 -3.75
CA ALA A 95 13.99 -1.89 -5.20
C ALA A 95 15.11 -0.89 -5.59
N GLN A 96 15.21 0.23 -4.88
CA GLN A 96 16.30 1.20 -5.07
C GLN A 96 17.68 0.55 -4.92
N ALA A 97 17.89 -0.21 -3.83
CA ALA A 97 19.17 -0.86 -3.57
C ALA A 97 19.54 -1.85 -4.67
N MET A 98 18.57 -2.67 -5.12
CA MET A 98 18.78 -3.63 -6.21
C MET A 98 19.10 -2.93 -7.54
N VAL A 99 18.41 -1.84 -7.86
CA VAL A 99 18.67 -1.05 -9.07
C VAL A 99 20.07 -0.46 -9.03
N ARG A 100 20.45 0.19 -7.93
CA ARG A 100 21.77 0.82 -7.78
C ARG A 100 22.91 -0.18 -7.89
N GLU A 101 22.83 -1.31 -7.20
CA GLU A 101 23.86 -2.36 -7.29
C GLU A 101 23.86 -3.06 -8.66
N GLY A 102 22.68 -3.25 -9.25
CA GLY A 102 22.54 -3.79 -10.60
C GLY A 102 23.18 -2.88 -11.65
N LEU A 103 22.97 -1.58 -11.59
CA LEU A 103 23.55 -0.61 -12.51
C LEU A 103 25.08 -0.52 -12.38
N LYS A 104 25.65 -0.61 -11.17
CA LYS A 104 27.09 -0.69 -10.95
C LYS A 104 27.71 -1.90 -11.65
N ASN A 105 27.11 -3.07 -11.47
CA ASN A 105 27.57 -4.30 -12.10
C ASN A 105 27.45 -4.24 -13.63
N LEU A 106 26.36 -3.65 -14.13
CA LEU A 106 26.15 -3.46 -15.56
C LEU A 106 27.22 -2.52 -16.17
N ALA A 107 27.54 -1.42 -15.47
CA ALA A 107 28.60 -0.50 -15.86
C ALA A 107 30.00 -1.17 -15.88
N ALA A 108 30.21 -2.14 -14.98
CA ALA A 108 31.43 -2.98 -14.95
C ALA A 108 31.45 -4.06 -16.03
N GLY A 109 30.47 -4.12 -16.93
CA GLY A 109 30.44 -5.07 -18.05
C GLY A 109 29.72 -6.40 -17.77
N ALA A 110 28.98 -6.52 -16.66
CA ALA A 110 28.23 -7.73 -16.38
C ALA A 110 27.11 -7.94 -17.41
N ASN A 111 26.90 -9.22 -17.78
CA ASN A 111 25.81 -9.57 -18.70
C ASN A 111 24.46 -9.48 -17.99
N PRO A 112 23.51 -8.62 -18.45
CA PRO A 112 22.24 -8.40 -17.78
C PRO A 112 21.35 -9.65 -17.73
N VAL A 113 21.45 -10.55 -18.71
CA VAL A 113 20.66 -11.79 -18.74
C VAL A 113 21.14 -12.76 -17.65
N VAL A 114 22.46 -12.87 -17.46
CA VAL A 114 23.05 -13.71 -16.40
C VAL A 114 22.74 -13.10 -15.04
N MET A 115 22.87 -11.79 -14.90
CA MET A 115 22.53 -11.06 -13.67
C MET A 115 21.06 -11.27 -13.27
N LYS A 116 20.12 -11.17 -14.21
CA LYS A 116 18.69 -11.45 -13.96
C LYS A 116 18.46 -12.86 -13.42
N LYS A 117 19.14 -13.87 -13.95
CA LYS A 117 19.05 -15.25 -13.44
C LYS A 117 19.60 -15.37 -12.01
N GLY A 118 20.72 -14.69 -11.73
CA GLY A 118 21.30 -14.64 -10.39
C GLY A 118 20.37 -13.97 -9.37
N MET A 119 19.78 -12.83 -9.73
CA MET A 119 18.82 -12.14 -8.89
C MET A 119 17.59 -13.02 -8.58
N ALA A 120 17.02 -13.71 -9.58
CA ALA A 120 15.89 -14.60 -9.37
C ALA A 120 16.22 -15.70 -8.35
N LYS A 121 17.39 -16.34 -8.47
CA LYS A 121 17.84 -17.36 -7.53
C LYS A 121 18.10 -16.81 -6.13
N ALA A 122 18.66 -15.60 -6.04
CA ALA A 122 18.86 -14.92 -4.75
C ALA A 122 17.51 -14.62 -4.05
N VAL A 123 16.51 -14.16 -4.81
CA VAL A 123 15.16 -13.91 -4.29
C VAL A 123 14.53 -15.20 -3.77
N GLU A 124 14.61 -16.31 -4.49
CA GLU A 124 14.13 -17.61 -4.05
C GLU A 124 14.74 -18.04 -2.70
N THR A 125 16.05 -17.89 -2.58
CA THR A 125 16.77 -18.21 -1.34
C THR A 125 16.36 -17.29 -0.19
N ALA A 126 16.27 -15.98 -0.44
CA ALA A 126 15.86 -14.99 0.56
C ALA A 126 14.42 -15.26 1.05
N VAL A 127 13.49 -15.50 0.13
CA VAL A 127 12.08 -15.82 0.47
C VAL A 127 11.99 -17.10 1.31
N SER A 128 12.75 -18.13 0.96
CA SER A 128 12.81 -19.38 1.74
C SER A 128 13.34 -19.15 3.14
N ALA A 129 14.37 -18.36 3.31
CA ALA A 129 14.93 -18.00 4.62
C ALA A 129 13.96 -17.15 5.46
N ILE A 130 13.27 -16.18 4.85
CA ILE A 130 12.25 -15.37 5.53
C ILE A 130 11.10 -16.25 6.01
N LYS A 131 10.60 -17.17 5.16
CA LYS A 131 9.54 -18.10 5.55
C LYS A 131 9.96 -19.02 6.69
N ALA A 132 11.20 -19.49 6.71
CA ALA A 132 11.73 -20.33 7.78
C ALA A 132 11.84 -19.57 9.13
N ASN A 133 12.11 -18.26 9.09
CA ASN A 133 12.22 -17.42 10.27
C ASN A 133 10.89 -16.78 10.68
N SER A 134 9.85 -16.87 9.87
CA SER A 134 8.55 -16.28 10.17
C SER A 134 7.85 -17.05 11.30
N GLN A 135 7.17 -16.30 12.15
CA GLN A 135 6.32 -16.85 13.21
C GLN A 135 4.86 -16.64 12.83
N LYS A 136 4.03 -17.65 13.07
CA LYS A 136 2.59 -17.51 12.87
C LYS A 136 2.00 -16.63 13.97
N VAL A 137 1.12 -15.72 13.56
CA VAL A 137 0.31 -14.94 14.49
C VAL A 137 -0.68 -15.88 15.19
N ASN A 138 -0.66 -15.88 16.52
CA ASN A 138 -1.51 -16.73 17.34
C ASN A 138 -2.23 -15.89 18.40
N GLY A 139 -3.56 -15.83 18.26
CA GLY A 139 -4.42 -15.18 19.25
C GLY A 139 -4.50 -13.64 19.11
N THR A 140 -5.38 -13.09 19.93
CA THR A 140 -5.79 -11.69 19.92
C THR A 140 -4.63 -10.74 20.28
N ASP A 141 -3.74 -11.14 21.19
CA ASP A 141 -2.60 -10.33 21.60
C ASP A 141 -1.60 -10.09 20.48
N ASP A 142 -1.31 -11.11 19.66
CA ASP A 142 -0.41 -10.97 18.53
C ASP A 142 -1.02 -10.09 17.45
N ILE A 143 -2.32 -10.22 17.20
CA ILE A 143 -3.07 -9.36 16.28
C ILE A 143 -3.02 -7.90 16.75
N ALA A 144 -3.25 -7.67 18.06
CA ALA A 144 -3.16 -6.34 18.64
C ALA A 144 -1.77 -5.71 18.48
N ARG A 145 -0.69 -6.50 18.66
CA ARG A 145 0.70 -6.03 18.42
C ARG A 145 0.93 -5.64 16.98
N VAL A 146 0.48 -6.46 16.02
CA VAL A 146 0.61 -6.15 14.59
C VAL A 146 -0.17 -4.88 14.25
N GLY A 147 -1.42 -4.77 14.72
CA GLY A 147 -2.24 -3.58 14.54
C GLY A 147 -1.61 -2.32 15.15
N THR A 148 -1.03 -2.44 16.35
CA THR A 148 -0.33 -1.32 17.02
C THR A 148 0.90 -0.88 16.24
N VAL A 149 1.71 -1.80 15.73
CA VAL A 149 2.90 -1.45 14.93
C VAL A 149 2.51 -0.78 13.62
N SER A 150 1.45 -1.25 12.97
CA SER A 150 0.99 -0.70 11.69
C SER A 150 0.33 0.68 11.84
N SER A 151 -0.52 0.86 12.86
CA SER A 151 -1.22 2.12 13.11
C SER A 151 -0.39 3.17 13.86
N GLY A 152 0.62 2.72 14.62
CA GLY A 152 1.37 3.56 15.56
C GLY A 152 0.59 3.89 16.84
N ASP A 153 -0.58 3.30 17.06
CA ASP A 153 -1.47 3.54 18.20
C ASP A 153 -1.94 2.22 18.83
N GLU A 154 -1.72 2.09 20.13
CA GLU A 154 -2.09 0.88 20.90
C GLU A 154 -3.63 0.72 20.99
N PHE A 155 -4.37 1.82 21.07
CA PHE A 155 -5.82 1.78 21.11
C PHE A 155 -6.40 1.21 19.81
N ILE A 156 -5.90 1.68 18.67
CA ILE A 156 -6.31 1.18 17.34
C ILE A 156 -5.94 -0.30 17.20
N GLY A 157 -4.74 -0.69 17.65
CA GLY A 157 -4.32 -2.09 17.61
C GLY A 157 -5.25 -3.02 18.39
N LYS A 158 -5.67 -2.62 19.60
CA LYS A 158 -6.65 -3.37 20.41
C LYS A 158 -8.03 -3.42 19.76
N LEU A 159 -8.49 -2.29 19.21
CA LEU A 159 -9.79 -2.22 18.54
C LEU A 159 -9.87 -3.16 17.33
N ILE A 160 -8.79 -3.23 16.54
CA ILE A 160 -8.69 -4.17 15.41
C ILE A 160 -8.69 -5.62 15.90
N ALA A 161 -7.96 -5.92 16.97
CA ALA A 161 -7.92 -7.26 17.54
C ALA A 161 -9.29 -7.71 18.06
N GLU A 162 -10.02 -6.85 18.74
CA GLU A 162 -11.40 -7.11 19.19
C GLU A 162 -12.36 -7.31 18.00
N ALA A 163 -12.20 -6.51 16.94
CA ALA A 163 -12.99 -6.69 15.73
C ALA A 163 -12.70 -8.03 15.05
N MET A 164 -11.41 -8.42 14.94
CA MET A 164 -11.01 -9.75 14.40
C MET A 164 -11.56 -10.92 15.21
N GLU A 165 -11.62 -10.79 16.52
CA GLU A 165 -12.20 -11.83 17.38
C GLU A 165 -13.70 -12.03 17.11
N LYS A 166 -14.43 -10.93 16.84
CA LYS A 166 -15.87 -10.97 16.55
C LYS A 166 -16.20 -11.50 15.15
N VAL A 167 -15.41 -11.15 14.14
CA VAL A 167 -15.71 -11.51 12.74
C VAL A 167 -15.06 -12.82 12.30
N SER A 168 -14.22 -13.43 13.11
CA SER A 168 -13.44 -14.64 12.78
C SER A 168 -12.43 -14.46 11.63
N ALA A 169 -11.74 -15.56 11.27
CA ALA A 169 -10.66 -15.52 10.28
C ALA A 169 -11.10 -15.19 8.84
N ASP A 170 -12.37 -15.43 8.52
CA ASP A 170 -12.94 -15.19 7.19
C ASP A 170 -13.69 -13.85 7.09
N GLY A 171 -13.73 -13.09 8.19
CA GLY A 171 -14.41 -11.79 8.24
C GLY A 171 -13.61 -10.69 7.55
N VAL A 172 -14.35 -9.74 6.98
CA VAL A 172 -13.78 -8.54 6.34
C VAL A 172 -13.86 -7.38 7.33
N ILE A 173 -12.74 -6.70 7.55
CA ILE A 173 -12.67 -5.47 8.33
C ILE A 173 -12.46 -4.33 7.35
N THR A 174 -13.37 -3.35 7.38
CA THR A 174 -13.23 -2.08 6.67
C THR A 174 -12.98 -0.95 7.65
N ILE A 175 -12.21 0.04 7.24
CA ILE A 175 -11.90 1.23 8.02
C ILE A 175 -12.50 2.41 7.27
N GLU A 176 -13.38 3.15 7.94
CA GLU A 176 -14.04 4.32 7.39
C GLU A 176 -13.85 5.52 8.33
N GLU A 177 -13.93 6.71 7.78
CA GLU A 177 -13.89 7.93 8.57
C GLU A 177 -15.18 8.07 9.37
N SER A 178 -15.05 8.22 10.71
CA SER A 178 -16.21 8.38 11.59
C SER A 178 -16.89 9.73 11.34
N LYS A 179 -18.22 9.72 11.31
CA LYS A 179 -19.04 10.95 11.28
C LYS A 179 -19.10 11.64 12.64
N THR A 180 -18.67 10.95 13.71
CA THR A 180 -18.63 11.45 15.09
C THR A 180 -17.18 11.68 15.52
N ALA A 181 -16.98 12.30 16.69
CA ALA A 181 -15.65 12.51 17.27
C ALA A 181 -15.06 11.22 17.91
N GLU A 182 -15.82 10.15 17.96
CA GLU A 182 -15.42 8.90 18.62
C GLU A 182 -15.00 7.85 17.59
N THR A 183 -13.99 7.07 17.97
CA THR A 183 -13.55 5.87 17.21
C THR A 183 -14.22 4.65 17.83
N TYR A 184 -14.96 3.90 17.04
CA TYR A 184 -15.69 2.70 17.48
C TYR A 184 -15.66 1.61 16.41
N SER A 185 -15.95 0.38 16.80
CA SER A 185 -16.17 -0.75 15.89
C SER A 185 -17.64 -1.16 15.87
N GLU A 186 -18.18 -1.38 14.69
CA GLU A 186 -19.52 -1.91 14.48
C GLU A 186 -19.41 -3.25 13.74
N VAL A 187 -20.15 -4.25 14.21
CA VAL A 187 -20.19 -5.57 13.56
C VAL A 187 -21.49 -5.65 12.78
N VAL A 188 -21.37 -5.90 11.48
CA VAL A 188 -22.52 -6.10 10.59
C VAL A 188 -22.52 -7.56 10.15
N GLU A 189 -23.60 -8.26 10.43
CA GLU A 189 -23.81 -9.61 9.93
C GLU A 189 -24.43 -9.55 8.54
N GLY A 190 -23.77 -10.13 7.55
CA GLY A 190 -24.26 -10.09 6.17
C GLY A 190 -23.16 -10.34 5.14
N MET A 191 -23.47 -10.00 3.91
CA MET A 191 -22.54 -10.09 2.80
C MET A 191 -22.21 -8.68 2.29
N MET A 192 -20.93 -8.37 2.13
CA MET A 192 -20.48 -7.12 1.54
C MET A 192 -20.44 -7.25 0.01
N PHE A 193 -21.01 -6.26 -0.66
CA PHE A 193 -20.97 -6.14 -2.12
C PHE A 193 -20.12 -4.93 -2.50
N ASP A 194 -19.20 -5.11 -3.44
CA ASP A 194 -18.29 -4.06 -3.92
C ASP A 194 -19.00 -2.94 -4.69
N ARG A 195 -20.20 -3.19 -5.15
CA ARG A 195 -21.02 -2.23 -5.89
C ARG A 195 -22.28 -1.92 -5.12
N GLY A 196 -22.35 -0.68 -4.67
CA GLY A 196 -23.55 -0.11 -4.08
C GLY A 196 -24.54 0.35 -5.14
N TYR A 197 -25.17 1.47 -4.89
CA TYR A 197 -26.25 1.99 -5.73
C TYR A 197 -25.73 2.65 -6.99
N ILE A 198 -26.56 2.64 -8.01
CA ILE A 198 -26.31 3.36 -9.27
C ILE A 198 -26.21 4.86 -8.99
N THR A 199 -26.93 5.35 -8.00
CA THR A 199 -26.88 6.74 -7.54
C THR A 199 -27.12 6.85 -6.03
N PRO A 200 -26.44 7.75 -5.32
CA PRO A 200 -26.68 8.00 -3.87
C PRO A 200 -28.13 8.42 -3.56
N TYR A 201 -28.82 9.00 -4.52
CA TYR A 201 -30.23 9.44 -4.35
C TYR A 201 -31.23 8.28 -4.24
N MET A 202 -30.80 7.05 -4.37
CA MET A 202 -31.63 5.88 -4.10
C MET A 202 -31.74 5.56 -2.61
N ALA A 203 -30.92 6.16 -1.75
CA ALA A 203 -31.03 6.01 -0.32
C ALA A 203 -32.26 6.75 0.22
N THR A 204 -33.01 6.11 1.11
CA THR A 204 -34.17 6.74 1.78
C THR A 204 -33.70 7.70 2.88
N ASP A 205 -32.59 7.36 3.51
CA ASP A 205 -31.91 8.19 4.50
C ASP A 205 -30.49 8.47 4.01
N MET A 206 -30.23 9.74 3.71
CA MET A 206 -28.95 10.21 3.17
C MET A 206 -27.85 10.30 4.22
N GLU A 207 -28.18 10.37 5.51
CA GLU A 207 -27.20 10.45 6.60
C GLU A 207 -26.63 9.05 6.93
N THR A 208 -27.49 8.05 6.96
CA THR A 208 -27.10 6.67 7.26
C THR A 208 -26.88 5.82 6.02
N VAL A 209 -27.16 6.36 4.83
CA VAL A 209 -27.19 5.64 3.54
C VAL A 209 -28.04 4.35 3.65
N SER A 210 -29.17 4.44 4.31
CA SER A 210 -30.06 3.32 4.63
C SER A 210 -31.29 3.27 3.72
N TYR A 211 -31.81 2.07 3.49
CA TYR A 211 -32.98 1.81 2.64
C TYR A 211 -34.04 1.04 3.39
N THR A 212 -35.17 1.65 3.56
CA THR A 212 -36.35 0.99 4.13
C THR A 212 -37.22 0.30 3.06
N HIS A 213 -37.09 0.71 1.78
CA HIS A 213 -37.96 0.20 0.70
C HIS A 213 -37.37 -0.96 -0.13
N LEU A 214 -36.08 -1.29 0.03
CA LEU A 214 -35.45 -2.42 -0.65
C LEU A 214 -35.47 -3.73 0.15
N ARG A 215 -36.16 -3.76 1.28
CA ARG A 215 -36.40 -4.97 2.09
C ARG A 215 -37.44 -5.91 1.47
N ALA A 216 -37.81 -5.71 0.20
CA ALA A 216 -38.75 -6.60 -0.52
C ALA A 216 -38.27 -8.05 -0.60
N HIS A 217 -36.98 -8.33 -0.43
CA HIS A 217 -36.46 -9.71 -0.36
C HIS A 217 -36.64 -10.36 1.01
N GLU A 218 -36.79 -9.61 2.09
CA GLU A 218 -37.07 -10.16 3.42
C GLU A 218 -38.53 -10.63 3.53
N THR A 219 -39.44 -10.03 2.77
CA THR A 219 -40.86 -10.42 2.77
C THR A 219 -41.18 -11.69 2.01
N LEU A 220 -40.26 -12.19 1.18
CA LEU A 220 -40.41 -13.48 0.46
C LEU A 220 -39.93 -14.69 1.27
N SER A 221 -39.19 -14.47 2.37
CA SER A 221 -38.76 -15.53 3.28
C SER A 221 -39.73 -15.79 4.43
N ASP A 222 -40.70 -14.89 4.63
CA ASP A 222 -41.72 -14.98 5.69
C ASP A 222 -43.11 -15.44 5.17
N LEU A 223 -43.18 -15.87 3.92
CA LEU A 223 -44.32 -16.53 3.29
C LEU A 223 -43.99 -17.99 2.96
#